data_403407000bd377fb64df08e7947e2fb3
#
_entry.id   403407000bd377fb64df08e7947e2fb3
#
_cell.length_a   1.000
_cell.length_b   1.000
_cell.length_c   1.000
_cell.angle_alpha   90.00
_cell.angle_beta   90.00
_cell.angle_gamma   90.00
#
_symmetry.space_group_name_H-M   'P 1'
#
loop_
_entity.id
_entity.type
_entity.pdbx_description
1 polymer ?
#
loop_
_entity_poly.entity_id
_entity_poly.type
_entity_poly.pdbx_seq_one_letter_code
_entity_poly.pdbx_strand_id
1 'polypeptide(L)'
;MLISTPSRNLRPGRLQPPALDALGQRSLNRRSLFKAAGAVGAAALIPLTACSSPASATGVTTIRFMQNKPEVIGYFNQVIKDFEALNPDIHVVQDSNEGNFVPSLVRNDPPDVMTRGYAQATADFTRKGIFADLSGLPAASTIDPKVQGLVNSWGQYNGNETSALPFSLAAAGVIYNRDLFAAHGVQVPTTWNEFVAACNTFKAAGIAPIYGTYKDHWTIQQGAFDYVAGGTLDVQGFFTAINAKGADISSASRESFTSNFGAVLPKILEVAGFAQPGAASKNYADGNAAFGKGQAAMYLQGPWALSELVKANKDIRLGMFPLPVSNNPEDAKVRVNVDMALLIARNTPRMEAAQRFVSYLLQPAVVNAFNEKNAAFSTLKDAAVTSNPQITGLAPFVKEGRYYQGAGTYFPPAVPVGNYLQAFVYGKDGNKFLADLDAEWRRVAERTAI
;
A
#
# COMPACT_ATOMS: atom_id res chain seq x y z
N MET A 1 -56.36 12.62 -45.15
CA MET A 1 -57.40 12.66 -44.10
C MET A 1 -56.67 12.71 -42.77
N LEU A 2 -56.59 13.90 -42.23
CA LEU A 2 -55.94 14.24 -40.96
C LEU A 2 -56.77 13.83 -39.79
N ILE A 3 -56.22 13.18 -38.74
CA ILE A 3 -56.77 13.20 -37.40
C ILE A 3 -55.60 13.36 -36.41
N SER A 4 -55.52 14.52 -35.85
CA SER A 4 -54.66 14.92 -34.74
C SER A 4 -55.28 14.49 -33.42
N THR A 5 -54.47 14.01 -32.48
CA THR A 5 -54.82 13.94 -31.04
C THR A 5 -53.71 14.49 -30.18
N PRO A 6 -54.02 15.12 -29.04
CA PRO A 6 -53.15 16.09 -28.38
C PRO A 6 -52.26 15.42 -27.29
N SER A 7 -51.07 16.00 -27.16
CA SER A 7 -50.10 15.76 -26.11
C SER A 7 -50.64 16.14 -24.72
N ARG A 8 -50.63 15.22 -23.77
CA ARG A 8 -50.77 15.50 -22.32
C ARG A 8 -49.38 15.58 -21.67
N ASN A 9 -49.01 16.78 -21.28
CA ASN A 9 -47.90 17.05 -20.37
C ASN A 9 -48.20 16.48 -18.99
N LEU A 10 -47.43 15.50 -18.55
CA LEU A 10 -47.35 15.05 -17.15
C LEU A 10 -46.10 15.64 -16.51
N ARG A 11 -46.29 16.58 -15.58
CA ARG A 11 -45.25 17.07 -14.67
C ARG A 11 -44.88 15.96 -13.65
N PRO A 12 -43.62 15.77 -13.29
CA PRO A 12 -43.25 14.85 -12.22
C PRO A 12 -43.60 15.48 -10.84
N GLY A 13 -44.42 14.77 -10.08
CA GLY A 13 -44.76 15.14 -8.70
C GLY A 13 -43.57 14.97 -7.77
N ARG A 14 -43.29 16.03 -6.99
CA ARG A 14 -42.38 15.96 -5.83
C ARG A 14 -43.03 15.10 -4.75
N LEU A 15 -42.36 14.01 -4.36
CA LEU A 15 -42.68 13.29 -3.13
C LEU A 15 -42.09 14.09 -1.96
N GLN A 16 -42.95 14.58 -1.07
CA GLN A 16 -42.55 15.11 0.24
C GLN A 16 -42.33 13.94 1.21
N PRO A 17 -41.28 13.98 2.06
CA PRO A 17 -41.17 13.04 3.17
C PRO A 17 -42.15 13.41 4.31
N PRO A 18 -42.57 12.41 5.11
CA PRO A 18 -43.54 12.64 6.21
C PRO A 18 -42.89 13.44 7.35
N ALA A 19 -43.66 14.34 7.90
CA ALA A 19 -43.36 15.14 9.08
C ALA A 19 -43.21 14.24 10.32
N LEU A 20 -42.06 14.36 11.02
CA LEU A 20 -41.92 13.91 12.39
C LEU A 20 -42.18 15.08 13.32
N ASP A 21 -43.28 14.99 14.06
CA ASP A 21 -43.71 15.94 15.05
C ASP A 21 -42.78 15.97 16.29
N ALA A 22 -42.48 17.19 16.64
CA ALA A 22 -42.27 17.78 17.96
C ALA A 22 -41.90 16.89 19.16
N LEU A 23 -40.62 16.94 19.53
CA LEU A 23 -40.19 16.91 20.94
C LEU A 23 -39.28 18.10 21.22
N GLY A 24 -39.71 18.93 22.16
CA GLY A 24 -39.22 20.27 22.44
C GLY A 24 -37.73 20.39 22.70
N GLN A 25 -37.09 21.26 21.95
CA GLN A 25 -35.79 21.83 22.28
C GLN A 25 -35.95 22.81 23.45
N ARG A 26 -35.62 22.40 24.66
CA ARG A 26 -35.29 23.32 25.76
C ARG A 26 -33.82 23.75 25.61
N SER A 27 -33.62 24.96 25.16
CA SER A 27 -32.31 25.63 25.19
C SER A 27 -31.91 25.87 26.63
N LEU A 28 -30.84 25.20 27.10
CA LEU A 28 -30.19 25.48 28.37
C LEU A 28 -29.31 26.74 28.20
N ASN A 29 -29.79 27.84 28.77
CA ASN A 29 -29.11 29.12 28.74
C ASN A 29 -27.96 29.12 29.78
N ARG A 30 -26.75 29.53 29.39
CA ARG A 30 -25.48 29.54 30.19
C ARG A 30 -25.57 30.39 31.49
N ARG A 31 -26.68 31.07 31.76
CA ARG A 31 -26.90 31.93 32.96
C ARG A 31 -27.60 31.26 34.13
N SER A 32 -28.06 30.01 34.00
CA SER A 32 -28.77 29.30 35.09
C SER A 32 -27.86 28.41 35.97
N LEU A 33 -26.56 28.29 35.64
CA LEU A 33 -25.62 27.43 36.38
C LEU A 33 -24.93 28.12 37.59
N PHE A 34 -25.20 29.40 37.86
CA PHE A 34 -24.51 30.16 38.92
C PHE A 34 -25.38 30.52 40.16
N LYS A 35 -26.51 29.86 40.35
CA LYS A 35 -27.39 30.18 41.50
C LYS A 35 -27.70 29.01 42.45
N ALA A 36 -26.82 28.02 42.54
CA ALA A 36 -26.95 26.95 43.52
C ALA A 36 -25.57 26.61 44.17
N ALA A 37 -24.94 27.61 44.76
CA ALA A 37 -23.78 27.40 45.64
C ALA A 37 -23.88 28.42 46.80
N GLY A 38 -24.62 28.05 47.82
CA GLY A 38 -24.66 28.76 49.08
C GLY A 38 -25.12 27.85 50.21
N ALA A 39 -24.24 27.68 51.18
CA ALA A 39 -24.38 27.05 52.51
C ALA A 39 -24.14 25.51 52.55
N VAL A 40 -23.04 25.07 53.07
CA VAL A 40 -22.72 24.74 54.47
C VAL A 40 -21.25 24.34 54.57
N GLY A 41 -20.47 24.97 55.41
CA GLY A 41 -19.07 24.64 55.71
C GLY A 41 -18.96 23.46 56.66
N ALA A 42 -17.95 22.65 56.45
CA ALA A 42 -17.18 21.97 57.48
C ALA A 42 -15.91 21.40 56.86
N ALA A 43 -14.79 21.72 57.43
CA ALA A 43 -13.43 21.38 57.02
C ALA A 43 -13.20 19.85 57.00
N ALA A 44 -12.68 19.34 55.88
CA ALA A 44 -11.83 18.17 55.88
C ALA A 44 -10.71 18.41 54.87
N LEU A 45 -9.51 18.62 55.34
CA LEU A 45 -8.27 18.61 54.57
C LEU A 45 -8.07 17.20 54.02
N ILE A 46 -8.41 16.99 52.77
CA ILE A 46 -7.99 15.81 52.00
C ILE A 46 -6.77 16.22 51.20
N PRO A 47 -5.61 15.56 51.31
CA PRO A 47 -4.47 15.84 50.46
C PRO A 47 -4.84 15.53 49.02
N LEU A 48 -4.64 16.51 48.09
CA LEU A 48 -4.63 16.28 46.67
C LEU A 48 -3.46 15.33 46.34
N THR A 49 -3.69 14.06 46.44
CA THR A 49 -2.85 13.10 45.77
C THR A 49 -3.09 13.24 44.25
N ALA A 50 -2.02 13.58 43.55
CA ALA A 50 -1.96 13.62 42.10
C ALA A 50 -2.70 12.44 41.51
N CYS A 51 -3.58 12.67 40.49
CA CYS A 51 -4.11 11.64 39.63
C CYS A 51 -2.96 10.97 38.88
N SER A 52 -2.29 10.02 39.50
CA SER A 52 -1.63 8.94 38.78
C SER A 52 -2.72 8.13 38.14
N SER A 53 -2.65 7.97 36.80
CA SER A 53 -3.49 7.05 36.06
C SER A 53 -3.55 5.71 36.79
N PRO A 54 -4.73 5.05 36.89
CA PRO A 54 -4.82 3.78 37.61
C PRO A 54 -3.86 2.79 36.96
N ALA A 55 -2.79 2.43 37.66
CA ALA A 55 -2.06 1.21 37.39
C ALA A 55 -3.09 0.09 37.41
N SER A 56 -3.15 -0.72 36.35
CA SER A 56 -4.07 -1.85 36.25
C SER A 56 -3.99 -2.68 37.50
N ALA A 57 -5.08 -2.80 38.24
CA ALA A 57 -5.18 -3.55 39.50
C ALA A 57 -4.94 -5.07 39.36
N THR A 58 -4.59 -5.56 38.16
CA THR A 58 -4.41 -6.99 37.82
C THR A 58 -2.95 -7.35 37.51
N GLY A 59 -1.99 -6.44 37.53
CA GLY A 59 -0.60 -6.72 37.13
C GLY A 59 -0.41 -6.97 35.62
N VAL A 60 -1.47 -6.87 34.79
CA VAL A 60 -1.41 -7.08 33.34
C VAL A 60 -1.19 -5.77 32.61
N THR A 61 -0.16 -5.71 31.79
CA THR A 61 0.15 -4.57 30.92
C THR A 61 -0.64 -4.68 29.61
N THR A 62 -1.51 -3.70 29.35
CA THR A 62 -2.25 -3.66 28.06
C THR A 62 -1.49 -2.80 27.06
N ILE A 63 -1.17 -3.36 25.86
CA ILE A 63 -0.61 -2.64 24.71
C ILE A 63 -1.63 -2.55 23.60
N ARG A 64 -1.58 -1.45 22.82
CA ARG A 64 -2.40 -1.25 21.63
C ARG A 64 -1.58 -1.57 20.38
N PHE A 65 -2.08 -2.51 19.59
CA PHE A 65 -1.49 -2.93 18.34
C PHE A 65 -2.35 -2.46 17.17
N MET A 66 -1.85 -1.53 16.37
CA MET A 66 -2.53 -1.08 15.16
C MET A 66 -1.97 -1.77 13.92
N GLN A 67 -2.87 -2.29 13.10
CA GLN A 67 -2.57 -2.81 11.78
C GLN A 67 -3.65 -2.31 10.79
N ASN A 68 -3.26 -2.05 9.52
CA ASN A 68 -4.12 -1.34 8.57
C ASN A 68 -4.74 -2.24 7.49
N LYS A 69 -4.71 -3.57 7.67
CA LYS A 69 -5.17 -4.54 6.66
C LYS A 69 -6.35 -5.37 7.19
N PRO A 70 -7.58 -5.08 6.76
CA PRO A 70 -8.76 -5.82 7.22
C PRO A 70 -8.68 -7.32 6.95
N GLU A 71 -8.04 -7.72 5.85
CA GLU A 71 -7.91 -9.12 5.43
C GLU A 71 -7.05 -9.98 6.37
N VAL A 72 -6.22 -9.36 7.23
CA VAL A 72 -5.34 -10.08 8.16
C VAL A 72 -5.75 -9.98 9.62
N ILE A 73 -6.90 -9.36 9.94
CA ILE A 73 -7.43 -9.26 11.31
C ILE A 73 -7.51 -10.63 11.98
N GLY A 74 -8.08 -11.61 11.28
CA GLY A 74 -8.23 -12.98 11.80
C GLY A 74 -6.88 -13.68 12.08
N TYR A 75 -5.87 -13.40 11.24
CA TYR A 75 -4.53 -13.91 11.47
C TYR A 75 -3.93 -13.32 12.76
N PHE A 76 -3.93 -12.02 12.91
CA PHE A 76 -3.37 -11.38 14.10
C PHE A 76 -4.17 -11.69 15.37
N ASN A 77 -5.48 -11.90 15.31
CA ASN A 77 -6.24 -12.38 16.47
C ASN A 77 -5.72 -13.72 16.99
N GLN A 78 -5.32 -14.64 16.10
CA GLN A 78 -4.73 -15.92 16.53
C GLN A 78 -3.32 -15.71 17.09
N VAL A 79 -2.49 -14.94 16.40
CA VAL A 79 -1.12 -14.61 16.83
C VAL A 79 -1.10 -13.94 18.21
N ILE A 80 -2.06 -13.03 18.46
CA ILE A 80 -2.22 -12.37 19.77
C ILE A 80 -2.56 -13.40 20.86
N LYS A 81 -3.52 -14.30 20.62
CA LYS A 81 -3.86 -15.34 21.57
C LYS A 81 -2.66 -16.24 21.94
N ASP A 82 -1.88 -16.61 20.91
CA ASP A 82 -0.70 -17.45 21.09
C ASP A 82 0.39 -16.70 21.88
N PHE A 83 0.56 -15.38 21.61
CA PHE A 83 1.47 -14.53 22.35
C PHE A 83 1.05 -14.36 23.83
N GLU A 84 -0.23 -14.07 24.09
CA GLU A 84 -0.76 -13.88 25.44
C GLU A 84 -0.69 -15.17 26.28
N ALA A 85 -0.85 -16.33 25.66
CA ALA A 85 -0.67 -17.62 26.34
C ALA A 85 0.77 -17.81 26.85
N LEU A 86 1.77 -17.25 26.15
CA LEU A 86 3.18 -17.28 26.55
C LEU A 86 3.57 -16.09 27.45
N ASN A 87 2.75 -15.04 27.48
CA ASN A 87 3.00 -13.77 28.18
C ASN A 87 1.74 -13.32 28.95
N PRO A 88 1.34 -14.04 30.01
CA PRO A 88 0.08 -13.77 30.71
C PRO A 88 0.03 -12.42 31.43
N ASP A 89 1.18 -11.75 31.53
CA ASP A 89 1.35 -10.40 32.06
C ASP A 89 1.11 -9.30 31.00
N ILE A 90 0.86 -9.66 29.75
CA ILE A 90 0.61 -8.70 28.64
C ILE A 90 -0.72 -9.02 27.97
N HIS A 91 -1.55 -7.98 27.76
CA HIS A 91 -2.78 -8.04 26.96
C HIS A 91 -2.63 -7.14 25.73
N VAL A 92 -2.98 -7.64 24.52
CA VAL A 92 -2.83 -6.93 23.26
C VAL A 92 -4.19 -6.61 22.67
N VAL A 93 -4.49 -5.32 22.53
CA VAL A 93 -5.71 -4.84 21.89
C VAL A 93 -5.41 -4.47 20.45
N GLN A 94 -5.97 -5.23 19.49
CA GLN A 94 -5.83 -4.95 18.07
C GLN A 94 -6.79 -3.84 17.62
N ASP A 95 -6.26 -2.80 16.92
CA ASP A 95 -7.04 -1.79 16.18
C ASP A 95 -6.70 -1.89 14.69
N SER A 96 -7.71 -2.07 13.84
CA SER A 96 -7.54 -2.13 12.38
C SER A 96 -8.00 -0.86 11.66
N ASN A 97 -8.34 0.19 12.38
CA ASN A 97 -8.76 1.47 11.80
C ASN A 97 -7.58 2.43 11.62
N GLU A 98 -6.99 2.43 10.42
CA GLU A 98 -5.89 3.33 10.06
C GLU A 98 -6.24 4.83 10.25
N GLY A 99 -7.51 5.20 10.11
CA GLY A 99 -7.99 6.56 10.33
C GLY A 99 -7.71 7.09 11.75
N ASN A 100 -7.48 6.20 12.71
CA ASN A 100 -7.15 6.57 14.10
C ASN A 100 -5.69 7.01 14.27
N PHE A 101 -4.78 6.69 13.34
CA PHE A 101 -3.34 6.90 13.53
C PHE A 101 -2.97 8.39 13.66
N VAL A 102 -3.23 9.20 12.62
CA VAL A 102 -2.86 10.63 12.65
C VAL A 102 -3.55 11.38 13.81
N PRO A 103 -4.86 11.20 14.06
CA PRO A 103 -5.50 11.77 15.26
C PRO A 103 -4.85 11.35 16.58
N SER A 104 -4.35 10.11 16.70
CA SER A 104 -3.67 9.64 17.91
C SER A 104 -2.34 10.37 18.13
N LEU A 105 -1.59 10.63 17.06
CA LEU A 105 -0.36 11.44 17.12
C LEU A 105 -0.65 12.87 17.60
N VAL A 106 -1.72 13.49 17.09
CA VAL A 106 -2.12 14.85 17.52
C VAL A 106 -2.50 14.88 18.99
N ARG A 107 -3.11 13.82 19.52
CA ARG A 107 -3.43 13.68 20.95
C ARG A 107 -2.22 13.28 21.82
N ASN A 108 -1.05 13.08 21.22
CA ASN A 108 0.14 12.51 21.86
C ASN A 108 -0.14 11.16 22.55
N ASP A 109 -0.99 10.34 21.93
CA ASP A 109 -1.40 9.03 22.42
C ASP A 109 -1.43 8.01 21.27
N PRO A 110 -0.27 7.76 20.57
CA PRO A 110 -0.21 6.78 19.50
C PRO A 110 -0.38 5.34 20.02
N PRO A 111 -0.75 4.38 19.15
CA PRO A 111 -0.65 2.96 19.46
C PRO A 111 0.78 2.57 19.85
N ASP A 112 0.92 1.61 20.77
CA ASP A 112 2.24 1.17 21.26
C ASP A 112 3.04 0.47 20.15
N VAL A 113 2.39 -0.43 19.41
CA VAL A 113 2.96 -1.19 18.29
C VAL A 113 2.10 -0.97 17.04
N MET A 114 2.74 -0.89 15.89
CA MET A 114 2.06 -0.73 14.62
C MET A 114 2.67 -1.62 13.54
N THR A 115 1.82 -2.06 12.57
CA THR A 115 2.28 -2.51 11.26
C THR A 115 1.76 -1.57 10.19
N ARG A 116 2.64 -1.14 9.30
CA ARG A 116 2.30 -0.24 8.18
C ARG A 116 3.11 -0.60 6.94
N GLY A 117 2.53 -0.36 5.76
CA GLY A 117 3.30 -0.32 4.52
C GLY A 117 4.40 0.75 4.62
N TYR A 118 5.62 0.39 4.20
CA TYR A 118 6.74 1.33 4.28
C TYR A 118 6.94 2.04 2.93
N ALA A 119 6.45 3.25 2.86
CA ALA A 119 6.52 4.16 1.72
C ALA A 119 6.69 5.59 2.25
N GLN A 120 6.70 6.60 1.37
CA GLN A 120 6.95 8.01 1.68
C GLN A 120 6.26 8.48 2.98
N ALA A 121 4.95 8.22 3.12
CA ALA A 121 4.18 8.69 4.29
C ALA A 121 4.68 8.10 5.63
N THR A 122 5.02 6.80 5.67
CA THR A 122 5.56 6.17 6.89
C THR A 122 6.99 6.62 7.14
N ALA A 123 7.80 6.77 6.09
CA ALA A 123 9.15 7.29 6.17
C ALA A 123 9.21 8.73 6.72
N ASP A 124 8.24 9.58 6.36
CA ASP A 124 8.14 10.96 6.87
C ASP A 124 7.97 10.97 8.40
N PHE A 125 7.15 10.08 8.96
CA PHE A 125 7.01 9.92 10.40
C PHE A 125 8.29 9.37 11.04
N THR A 126 8.97 8.42 10.37
CA THR A 126 10.25 7.88 10.83
C THR A 126 11.30 8.98 10.94
N ARG A 127 11.48 9.78 9.88
CA ARG A 127 12.46 10.89 9.88
C ARG A 127 12.18 11.96 10.92
N LYS A 128 10.93 12.09 11.37
CA LYS A 128 10.52 12.99 12.47
C LYS A 128 10.69 12.38 13.86
N GLY A 129 11.22 11.16 13.99
CA GLY A 129 11.46 10.51 15.25
C GLY A 129 10.21 10.03 16.02
N ILE A 130 9.10 9.78 15.30
CA ILE A 130 7.86 9.28 15.90
C ILE A 130 8.03 7.85 16.43
N PHE A 131 8.91 7.07 15.79
CA PHE A 131 9.12 5.67 16.14
C PHE A 131 10.46 5.47 16.88
N ALA A 132 10.48 4.50 17.79
CA ALA A 132 11.65 4.15 18.59
C ALA A 132 12.72 3.47 17.74
N ASP A 133 13.98 3.59 18.19
CA ASP A 133 15.06 2.78 17.64
C ASP A 133 14.91 1.32 18.09
N LEU A 134 14.89 0.41 17.14
CA LEU A 134 14.78 -1.04 17.33
C LEU A 134 16.07 -1.79 17.00
N SER A 135 17.17 -1.07 16.71
CA SER A 135 18.47 -1.67 16.35
C SER A 135 19.03 -2.56 17.46
N GLY A 136 18.74 -2.22 18.72
CA GLY A 136 19.12 -3.01 19.89
C GLY A 136 18.28 -4.25 20.16
N LEU A 137 17.21 -4.47 19.38
CA LEU A 137 16.35 -5.64 19.54
C LEU A 137 17.03 -6.88 18.94
N PRO A 138 17.26 -7.99 19.69
CA PRO A 138 17.89 -9.18 19.12
C PRO A 138 17.19 -9.70 17.86
N ALA A 139 15.85 -9.59 17.80
CA ALA A 139 15.05 -9.97 16.65
C ALA A 139 15.36 -9.13 15.40
N ALA A 140 15.84 -7.90 15.51
CA ALA A 140 16.24 -7.07 14.37
C ALA A 140 17.39 -7.73 13.57
N SER A 141 18.26 -8.46 14.26
CA SER A 141 19.40 -9.16 13.63
C SER A 141 18.98 -10.32 12.72
N THR A 142 17.75 -10.81 12.82
CA THR A 142 17.23 -11.90 11.97
C THR A 142 16.77 -11.41 10.59
N ILE A 143 16.55 -10.10 10.41
CA ILE A 143 16.10 -9.51 9.15
C ILE A 143 17.23 -9.58 8.11
N ASP A 144 16.88 -9.89 6.86
CA ASP A 144 17.80 -9.81 5.72
C ASP A 144 18.27 -8.36 5.53
N PRO A 145 19.60 -8.11 5.54
CA PRO A 145 20.14 -6.76 5.38
C PRO A 145 19.72 -6.06 4.09
N LYS A 146 19.50 -6.81 2.99
CA LYS A 146 19.01 -6.23 1.73
C LYS A 146 17.57 -5.73 1.88
N VAL A 147 16.73 -6.48 2.59
CA VAL A 147 15.33 -6.09 2.86
C VAL A 147 15.28 -4.93 3.86
N GLN A 148 16.11 -4.95 4.91
CA GLN A 148 16.25 -3.81 5.83
C GLN A 148 16.75 -2.57 5.08
N GLY A 149 17.63 -2.73 4.11
CA GLY A 149 18.12 -1.66 3.23
C GLY A 149 17.01 -0.95 2.47
N LEU A 150 15.92 -1.65 2.07
CA LEU A 150 14.75 -1.03 1.44
C LEU A 150 14.05 -0.03 2.37
N VAL A 151 14.00 -0.32 3.67
CA VAL A 151 13.44 0.60 4.68
C VAL A 151 14.38 1.77 4.92
N ASN A 152 15.66 1.48 5.16
CA ASN A 152 16.65 2.49 5.51
C ASN A 152 16.91 3.51 4.38
N SER A 153 16.71 3.09 3.12
CA SER A 153 16.86 3.96 1.95
C SER A 153 15.90 5.15 1.91
N TRP A 154 14.81 5.10 2.68
CA TRP A 154 13.86 6.21 2.83
C TRP A 154 14.33 7.30 3.81
N GLY A 155 15.48 7.11 4.45
CA GLY A 155 16.02 7.97 5.49
C GLY A 155 15.71 7.47 6.90
N GLN A 156 16.64 7.73 7.79
CA GLN A 156 16.64 7.28 9.18
C GLN A 156 16.61 8.50 10.11
N TYR A 157 15.95 8.38 11.26
CA TYR A 157 16.05 9.40 12.29
C TYR A 157 17.47 9.42 12.86
N ASN A 158 18.00 10.61 13.16
CA ASN A 158 19.41 10.81 13.58
C ASN A 158 20.46 10.18 12.64
N GLY A 159 20.07 9.83 11.40
CA GLY A 159 20.97 9.28 10.38
C GLY A 159 21.34 7.80 10.53
N ASN A 160 21.01 7.14 11.64
CA ASN A 160 21.44 5.76 11.94
C ASN A 160 20.43 4.89 12.70
N GLU A 161 19.29 5.44 13.15
CA GLU A 161 18.31 4.66 13.91
C GLU A 161 17.52 3.70 12.99
N THR A 162 17.35 2.46 13.44
CA THR A 162 16.49 1.47 12.79
C THR A 162 15.11 1.49 13.43
N SER A 163 14.23 2.37 12.96
CA SER A 163 12.91 2.61 13.57
C SER A 163 11.78 1.77 12.96
N ALA A 164 12.09 0.91 11.98
CA ALA A 164 11.12 0.02 11.36
C ALA A 164 11.80 -1.29 10.96
N LEU A 165 11.15 -2.41 11.31
CA LEU A 165 11.61 -3.77 10.98
C LEU A 165 10.66 -4.39 9.94
N PRO A 166 11.14 -4.74 8.74
CA PRO A 166 10.32 -5.41 7.73
C PRO A 166 9.74 -6.72 8.25
N PHE A 167 8.42 -6.89 8.11
CA PHE A 167 7.70 -8.10 8.49
C PHE A 167 7.22 -8.90 7.28
N SER A 168 6.84 -8.20 6.21
CA SER A 168 6.34 -8.82 4.98
C SER A 168 6.82 -8.06 3.77
N LEU A 169 7.29 -8.79 2.74
CA LEU A 169 7.72 -8.27 1.46
C LEU A 169 6.77 -8.74 0.37
N ALA A 170 5.97 -7.84 -0.17
CA ALA A 170 5.16 -8.12 -1.35
C ALA A 170 6.02 -7.96 -2.60
N ALA A 171 6.07 -9.00 -3.44
CA ALA A 171 6.65 -8.92 -4.78
C ALA A 171 5.54 -8.97 -5.82
N ALA A 172 5.60 -8.10 -6.81
CA ALA A 172 4.60 -7.94 -7.84
C ALA A 172 5.22 -8.04 -9.24
N GLY A 173 4.49 -8.70 -10.13
CA GLY A 173 4.86 -8.90 -11.51
C GLY A 173 3.63 -9.15 -12.38
N VAL A 174 3.85 -9.58 -13.60
CA VAL A 174 2.77 -9.98 -14.50
C VAL A 174 2.14 -11.27 -14.00
N ILE A 175 0.88 -11.21 -13.58
CA ILE A 175 0.09 -12.43 -13.32
C ILE A 175 -0.29 -13.04 -14.68
N TYR A 176 -0.14 -14.35 -14.83
CA TYR A 176 -0.54 -15.04 -16.05
C TYR A 176 -1.34 -16.29 -15.78
N ASN A 177 -2.22 -16.62 -16.71
CA ASN A 177 -2.98 -17.85 -16.71
C ASN A 177 -2.14 -18.98 -17.33
N ARG A 178 -1.68 -19.93 -16.49
CA ARG A 178 -0.81 -21.04 -16.92
C ARG A 178 -1.48 -21.95 -17.96
N ASP A 179 -2.79 -22.10 -17.89
CA ASP A 179 -3.52 -22.96 -18.84
C ASP A 179 -3.57 -22.35 -20.22
N LEU A 180 -3.81 -21.03 -20.32
CA LEU A 180 -3.78 -20.32 -21.59
C LEU A 180 -2.37 -20.32 -22.21
N PHE A 181 -1.33 -20.10 -21.40
CA PHE A 181 0.06 -20.18 -21.87
C PHE A 181 0.36 -21.57 -22.43
N ALA A 182 0.03 -22.63 -21.69
CA ALA A 182 0.25 -24.01 -22.14
C ALA A 182 -0.56 -24.34 -23.40
N ALA A 183 -1.85 -23.97 -23.47
CA ALA A 183 -2.73 -24.25 -24.60
C ALA A 183 -2.27 -23.59 -25.91
N HIS A 184 -1.57 -22.44 -25.81
CA HIS A 184 -1.05 -21.71 -26.98
C HIS A 184 0.47 -21.86 -27.18
N GLY A 185 1.12 -22.79 -26.46
CA GLY A 185 2.56 -23.03 -26.57
C GLY A 185 3.46 -21.85 -26.19
N VAL A 186 2.92 -20.89 -25.42
CA VAL A 186 3.65 -19.71 -24.97
C VAL A 186 4.47 -20.03 -23.72
N GLN A 187 5.77 -19.76 -23.77
CA GLN A 187 6.65 -19.83 -22.61
C GLN A 187 6.59 -18.52 -21.83
N VAL A 188 6.97 -18.56 -20.53
CA VAL A 188 7.10 -17.35 -19.73
C VAL A 188 8.20 -16.47 -20.32
N PRO A 189 7.89 -15.21 -20.72
CA PRO A 189 8.87 -14.34 -21.37
C PRO A 189 9.99 -13.93 -20.41
N THR A 190 11.22 -13.96 -20.89
CA THR A 190 12.41 -13.50 -20.18
C THR A 190 13.01 -12.24 -20.80
N THR A 191 12.58 -11.91 -22.03
CA THR A 191 13.01 -10.74 -22.79
C THR A 191 11.81 -9.90 -23.25
N TRP A 192 12.04 -8.62 -23.56
CA TRP A 192 11.00 -7.74 -24.11
C TRP A 192 10.41 -8.29 -25.41
N ASN A 193 11.25 -8.76 -26.34
CA ASN A 193 10.78 -9.31 -27.59
C ASN A 193 9.91 -10.57 -27.39
N GLU A 194 10.28 -11.43 -26.44
CA GLU A 194 9.43 -12.61 -26.09
C GLU A 194 8.10 -12.18 -25.48
N PHE A 195 8.08 -11.13 -24.63
CA PHE A 195 6.83 -10.60 -24.09
C PHE A 195 5.93 -10.05 -25.18
N VAL A 196 6.47 -9.27 -26.12
CA VAL A 196 5.72 -8.74 -27.27
C VAL A 196 5.22 -9.87 -28.16
N ALA A 197 6.04 -10.89 -28.42
CA ALA A 197 5.66 -12.07 -29.18
C ALA A 197 4.51 -12.85 -28.51
N ALA A 198 4.58 -13.05 -27.19
CA ALA A 198 3.51 -13.67 -26.40
C ALA A 198 2.20 -12.88 -26.53
N CYS A 199 2.25 -11.55 -26.39
CA CYS A 199 1.08 -10.70 -26.58
C CYS A 199 0.48 -10.84 -27.99
N ASN A 200 1.31 -10.86 -29.02
CA ASN A 200 0.84 -11.04 -30.41
C ASN A 200 0.24 -12.42 -30.65
N THR A 201 0.78 -13.48 -30.05
CA THR A 201 0.24 -14.84 -30.12
C THR A 201 -1.19 -14.89 -29.56
N PHE A 202 -1.41 -14.33 -28.36
CA PHE A 202 -2.75 -14.29 -27.78
C PHE A 202 -3.71 -13.42 -28.57
N LYS A 203 -3.25 -12.26 -29.06
CA LYS A 203 -4.06 -11.39 -29.91
C LYS A 203 -4.50 -12.08 -31.20
N ALA A 204 -3.61 -12.84 -31.86
CA ALA A 204 -3.92 -13.62 -33.04
C ALA A 204 -4.92 -14.74 -32.76
N ALA A 205 -4.90 -15.30 -31.54
CA ALA A 205 -5.87 -16.29 -31.06
C ALA A 205 -7.22 -15.70 -30.63
N GLY A 206 -7.41 -14.37 -30.72
CA GLY A 206 -8.63 -13.70 -30.29
C GLY A 206 -8.74 -13.55 -28.76
N ILE A 207 -7.65 -13.79 -28.01
CA ILE A 207 -7.58 -13.66 -26.57
C ILE A 207 -6.93 -12.32 -26.23
N ALA A 208 -7.50 -11.58 -25.27
CA ALA A 208 -6.88 -10.36 -24.80
C ALA A 208 -5.49 -10.68 -24.19
N PRO A 209 -4.40 -10.13 -24.70
CA PRO A 209 -3.08 -10.36 -24.11
C PRO A 209 -3.02 -9.92 -22.64
N ILE A 210 -3.54 -8.74 -22.35
CA ILE A 210 -3.58 -8.14 -21.02
C ILE A 210 -5.02 -7.73 -20.72
N TYR A 211 -5.49 -7.94 -19.48
CA TYR A 211 -6.73 -7.31 -19.04
C TYR A 211 -6.43 -5.96 -18.38
N GLY A 212 -6.79 -4.87 -19.05
CA GLY A 212 -6.63 -3.50 -18.55
C GLY A 212 -7.84 -3.05 -17.75
N THR A 213 -7.61 -2.45 -16.60
CA THR A 213 -8.63 -1.92 -15.67
C THR A 213 -8.45 -0.42 -15.47
N TYR A 214 -8.32 0.30 -16.58
CA TYR A 214 -7.81 1.67 -16.63
C TYR A 214 -8.81 2.74 -16.18
N LYS A 215 -10.04 2.35 -15.82
CA LYS A 215 -10.95 3.23 -15.07
C LYS A 215 -10.36 3.57 -13.70
N ASP A 216 -9.69 2.62 -13.08
CA ASP A 216 -9.00 2.81 -11.81
C ASP A 216 -7.53 3.18 -12.09
N HIS A 217 -7.22 4.48 -12.06
CA HIS A 217 -5.90 5.01 -12.43
C HIS A 217 -4.72 4.36 -11.69
N TRP A 218 -4.93 3.92 -10.45
CA TRP A 218 -3.90 3.27 -9.66
C TRP A 218 -3.42 1.94 -10.28
N THR A 219 -4.26 1.27 -11.09
CA THR A 219 -3.88 0.01 -11.76
C THR A 219 -2.88 0.25 -12.89
N ILE A 220 -2.92 1.41 -13.54
CA ILE A 220 -1.90 1.83 -14.52
C ILE A 220 -0.60 2.15 -13.78
N GLN A 221 -0.70 2.87 -12.66
CA GLN A 221 0.45 3.27 -11.84
C GLN A 221 1.20 2.06 -11.29
N GLN A 222 0.51 1.17 -10.57
CA GLN A 222 1.15 0.01 -9.93
C GLN A 222 1.47 -1.13 -10.90
N GLY A 223 0.86 -1.13 -12.10
CA GLY A 223 1.13 -2.06 -13.20
C GLY A 223 2.15 -1.50 -14.17
N ALA A 224 1.69 -1.08 -15.35
CA ALA A 224 2.55 -0.70 -16.48
C ALA A 224 3.62 0.34 -16.11
N PHE A 225 3.26 1.40 -15.36
CA PHE A 225 4.23 2.44 -15.00
C PHE A 225 5.30 1.93 -14.06
N ASP A 226 4.94 1.33 -12.93
CA ASP A 226 5.92 0.84 -11.94
C ASP A 226 6.81 -0.24 -12.54
N TYR A 227 6.27 -1.15 -13.36
CA TYR A 227 7.05 -2.24 -13.94
C TYR A 227 8.03 -1.74 -15.00
N VAL A 228 7.58 -0.85 -15.90
CA VAL A 228 8.46 -0.33 -16.94
C VAL A 228 9.49 0.65 -16.36
N ALA A 229 9.06 1.61 -15.53
CA ALA A 229 9.97 2.58 -14.94
C ALA A 229 11.00 1.91 -14.03
N GLY A 230 10.56 1.06 -13.10
CA GLY A 230 11.46 0.42 -12.14
C GLY A 230 12.38 -0.63 -12.75
N GLY A 231 11.92 -1.32 -13.79
CA GLY A 231 12.78 -2.25 -14.54
C GLY A 231 13.86 -1.53 -15.37
N THR A 232 13.60 -0.29 -15.79
CA THR A 232 14.49 0.46 -16.70
C THR A 232 15.39 1.46 -15.99
N LEU A 233 14.87 2.14 -14.95
CA LEU A 233 15.52 3.28 -14.30
C LEU A 233 16.08 2.89 -12.92
N ASP A 234 17.09 3.62 -12.45
CA ASP A 234 17.39 3.72 -11.02
C ASP A 234 16.38 4.67 -10.36
N VAL A 235 15.23 4.11 -10.02
CA VAL A 235 14.12 4.87 -9.43
C VAL A 235 14.52 5.53 -8.12
N GLN A 236 15.24 4.81 -7.25
CA GLN A 236 15.66 5.34 -5.95
C GLN A 236 16.63 6.50 -6.11
N GLY A 237 17.66 6.34 -6.96
CA GLY A 237 18.62 7.40 -7.26
C GLY A 237 17.94 8.64 -7.85
N PHE A 238 17.01 8.43 -8.79
CA PHE A 238 16.22 9.52 -9.37
C PHE A 238 15.43 10.30 -8.31
N PHE A 239 14.64 9.61 -7.46
CA PHE A 239 13.84 10.30 -6.45
C PHE A 239 14.69 10.94 -5.35
N THR A 240 15.86 10.40 -5.05
CA THR A 240 16.84 11.05 -4.17
C THR A 240 17.34 12.35 -4.77
N ALA A 241 17.70 12.35 -6.06
CA ALA A 241 18.22 13.53 -6.75
C ALA A 241 17.15 14.63 -6.91
N ILE A 242 15.93 14.29 -7.34
CA ILE A 242 14.86 15.28 -7.50
C ILE A 242 14.41 15.87 -6.15
N ASN A 243 14.39 15.07 -5.08
CA ASN A 243 14.12 15.57 -3.73
C ASN A 243 15.20 16.56 -3.25
N ALA A 244 16.47 16.27 -3.52
CA ALA A 244 17.57 17.18 -3.20
C ALA A 244 17.51 18.49 -3.99
N LYS A 245 16.96 18.46 -5.21
CA LYS A 245 16.73 19.66 -6.04
C LYS A 245 15.56 20.51 -5.50
N GLY A 246 14.56 19.87 -4.92
CA GLY A 246 13.45 20.53 -4.25
C GLY A 246 12.66 21.49 -5.17
N ALA A 247 12.41 22.72 -4.70
CA ALA A 247 11.67 23.75 -5.43
C ALA A 247 12.39 24.30 -6.66
N ASP A 248 13.70 24.10 -6.78
CA ASP A 248 14.51 24.57 -7.93
C ASP A 248 14.37 23.66 -9.15
N ILE A 249 13.48 22.64 -9.11
CA ILE A 249 13.23 21.76 -10.25
C ILE A 249 12.49 22.48 -11.37
N SER A 250 12.92 22.23 -12.61
CA SER A 250 12.25 22.63 -13.83
C SER A 250 12.39 21.55 -14.89
N SER A 251 11.62 21.59 -15.96
CA SER A 251 11.73 20.61 -17.06
C SER A 251 13.11 20.64 -17.75
N ALA A 252 13.89 21.71 -17.58
CA ALA A 252 15.27 21.81 -18.07
C ALA A 252 16.30 21.23 -17.09
N SER A 253 15.91 20.89 -15.87
CA SER A 253 16.82 20.34 -14.87
C SER A 253 17.24 18.92 -15.25
N ARG A 254 18.51 18.56 -15.00
CA ARG A 254 19.00 17.20 -15.21
C ARG A 254 18.23 16.16 -14.39
N GLU A 255 17.78 16.55 -13.21
CA GLU A 255 17.05 15.73 -12.26
C GLU A 255 15.54 15.67 -12.53
N SER A 256 15.04 16.29 -13.61
CA SER A 256 13.61 16.36 -13.94
C SER A 256 13.05 15.03 -14.48
N PHE A 257 11.73 14.84 -14.37
CA PHE A 257 11.03 13.76 -15.07
C PHE A 257 11.21 13.87 -16.57
N THR A 258 11.16 15.09 -17.12
CA THR A 258 11.39 15.36 -18.55
C THR A 258 12.75 14.81 -19.02
N SER A 259 13.81 14.97 -18.23
CA SER A 259 15.16 14.52 -18.60
C SER A 259 15.36 13.01 -18.42
N ASN A 260 14.59 12.33 -17.52
CA ASN A 260 14.87 10.95 -17.13
C ASN A 260 13.83 9.93 -17.58
N PHE A 261 12.55 10.30 -17.70
CA PHE A 261 11.46 9.33 -17.94
C PHE A 261 11.06 9.22 -19.41
N GLY A 262 11.61 10.06 -20.32
CA GLY A 262 11.23 10.02 -21.74
C GLY A 262 11.39 8.65 -22.38
N ALA A 263 12.47 7.95 -22.06
CA ALA A 263 12.78 6.63 -22.64
C ALA A 263 11.80 5.50 -22.25
N VAL A 264 11.08 5.62 -21.10
CA VAL A 264 10.15 4.59 -20.64
C VAL A 264 8.73 4.76 -21.20
N LEU A 265 8.36 5.95 -21.68
CA LEU A 265 7.01 6.27 -22.14
C LEU A 265 6.54 5.38 -23.31
N PRO A 266 7.34 5.13 -24.36
CA PRO A 266 6.93 4.27 -25.47
C PRO A 266 6.54 2.86 -25.00
N LYS A 267 7.32 2.27 -24.09
CA LYS A 267 7.02 0.93 -23.56
C LYS A 267 5.76 0.92 -22.70
N ILE A 268 5.51 1.97 -21.91
CA ILE A 268 4.25 2.09 -21.14
C ILE A 268 3.05 2.10 -22.10
N LEU A 269 3.12 2.85 -23.20
CA LEU A 269 2.05 2.89 -24.20
C LEU A 269 1.91 1.56 -24.94
N GLU A 270 3.01 0.88 -25.24
CA GLU A 270 2.98 -0.44 -25.89
C GLU A 270 2.30 -1.48 -24.98
N VAL A 271 2.68 -1.56 -23.70
CA VAL A 271 2.03 -2.41 -22.70
C VAL A 271 0.54 -2.10 -22.59
N ALA A 272 0.18 -0.82 -22.48
CA ALA A 272 -1.21 -0.37 -22.41
C ALA A 272 -1.99 -0.72 -23.69
N GLY A 273 -1.32 -0.72 -24.84
CA GLY A 273 -1.89 -1.06 -26.15
C GLY A 273 -2.24 -2.54 -26.33
N PHE A 274 -1.71 -3.42 -25.47
CA PHE A 274 -2.08 -4.85 -25.45
C PHE A 274 -3.33 -5.14 -24.63
N ALA A 275 -3.91 -4.13 -23.97
CA ALA A 275 -5.16 -4.31 -23.23
C ALA A 275 -6.35 -4.54 -24.17
N GLN A 276 -7.37 -5.23 -23.65
CA GLN A 276 -8.63 -5.44 -24.38
C GLN A 276 -9.32 -4.11 -24.74
N PRO A 277 -10.16 -4.09 -25.78
CA PRO A 277 -11.02 -2.94 -26.08
C PRO A 277 -11.87 -2.55 -24.86
N GLY A 278 -12.04 -1.25 -24.64
CA GLY A 278 -12.85 -0.72 -23.54
C GLY A 278 -12.17 -0.75 -22.16
N ALA A 279 -10.86 -0.98 -22.05
CA ALA A 279 -10.10 -0.96 -20.81
C ALA A 279 -10.32 0.33 -19.97
N ALA A 280 -10.55 1.46 -20.64
CA ALA A 280 -10.86 2.75 -20.01
C ALA A 280 -12.12 2.75 -19.13
N SER A 281 -13.07 1.86 -19.41
CA SER A 281 -14.34 1.75 -18.67
C SER A 281 -14.34 0.64 -17.61
N LYS A 282 -13.29 -0.18 -17.55
CA LYS A 282 -13.17 -1.32 -16.64
C LYS A 282 -12.47 -0.94 -15.36
N ASN A 283 -13.07 -1.30 -14.22
CA ASN A 283 -12.47 -1.14 -12.90
C ASN A 283 -11.76 -2.42 -12.45
N TYR A 284 -11.11 -2.38 -11.30
CA TYR A 284 -10.37 -3.51 -10.73
C TYR A 284 -11.25 -4.75 -10.48
N ALA A 285 -12.47 -4.57 -9.99
CA ALA A 285 -13.41 -5.68 -9.77
C ALA A 285 -13.84 -6.34 -11.08
N ASP A 286 -14.09 -5.54 -12.15
CA ASP A 286 -14.35 -6.06 -13.50
C ASP A 286 -13.19 -6.92 -13.99
N GLY A 287 -11.94 -6.45 -13.73
CA GLY A 287 -10.73 -7.17 -14.12
C GLY A 287 -10.58 -8.51 -13.43
N ASN A 288 -10.77 -8.53 -12.11
CA ASN A 288 -10.69 -9.77 -11.34
C ASN A 288 -11.70 -10.80 -11.81
N ALA A 289 -12.95 -10.38 -12.05
CA ALA A 289 -14.00 -11.26 -12.54
C ALA A 289 -13.71 -11.78 -13.95
N ALA A 290 -13.25 -10.94 -14.86
CA ALA A 290 -12.99 -11.30 -16.26
C ALA A 290 -11.73 -12.16 -16.41
N PHE A 291 -10.64 -11.79 -15.76
CA PHE A 291 -9.40 -12.57 -15.79
C PHE A 291 -9.60 -13.96 -15.13
N GLY A 292 -10.31 -14.02 -14.00
CA GLY A 292 -10.67 -15.29 -13.36
C GLY A 292 -11.44 -16.23 -14.29
N LYS A 293 -12.24 -15.68 -15.21
CA LYS A 293 -12.95 -16.44 -16.27
C LYS A 293 -12.09 -16.75 -17.49
N GLY A 294 -10.79 -16.45 -17.49
CA GLY A 294 -9.89 -16.73 -18.59
C GLY A 294 -10.06 -15.80 -19.82
N GLN A 295 -10.62 -14.60 -19.65
CA GLN A 295 -10.83 -13.66 -20.77
C GLN A 295 -9.56 -12.93 -21.21
N ALA A 296 -8.46 -13.07 -20.48
CA ALA A 296 -7.15 -12.55 -20.85
C ALA A 296 -6.04 -13.50 -20.39
N ALA A 297 -4.90 -13.43 -21.06
CA ALA A 297 -3.75 -14.27 -20.77
C ALA A 297 -2.91 -13.73 -19.60
N MET A 298 -2.82 -12.40 -19.46
CA MET A 298 -1.99 -11.70 -18.47
C MET A 298 -2.76 -10.58 -17.77
N TYR A 299 -2.30 -10.24 -16.54
CA TYR A 299 -2.88 -9.19 -15.71
C TYR A 299 -1.77 -8.48 -14.92
N LEU A 300 -1.60 -7.18 -15.15
CA LEU A 300 -0.54 -6.39 -14.51
C LEU A 300 -1.02 -5.89 -13.15
N GLN A 301 -1.04 -6.79 -12.20
CA GLN A 301 -1.42 -6.55 -10.80
C GLN A 301 -0.42 -7.25 -9.87
N GLY A 302 -0.51 -7.00 -8.59
CA GLY A 302 0.31 -7.67 -7.59
C GLY A 302 -0.40 -8.83 -6.89
N PRO A 303 0.23 -9.42 -5.86
CA PRO A 303 -0.30 -10.58 -5.14
C PRO A 303 -1.63 -10.32 -4.46
N TRP A 304 -1.98 -9.06 -4.20
CA TRP A 304 -3.31 -8.67 -3.69
C TRP A 304 -4.48 -9.11 -4.56
N ALA A 305 -4.26 -9.30 -5.88
CA ALA A 305 -5.31 -9.77 -6.79
C ALA A 305 -5.54 -11.29 -6.71
N LEU A 306 -4.55 -12.07 -6.28
CA LEU A 306 -4.58 -13.54 -6.38
C LEU A 306 -5.79 -14.15 -5.69
N SER A 307 -6.12 -13.70 -4.48
CA SER A 307 -7.28 -14.20 -3.73
C SER A 307 -8.60 -13.92 -4.45
N GLU A 308 -8.75 -12.75 -5.07
CA GLU A 308 -9.94 -12.37 -5.82
C GLU A 308 -10.08 -13.17 -7.13
N LEU A 309 -8.95 -13.45 -7.78
CA LEU A 309 -8.94 -14.30 -8.99
C LEU A 309 -9.35 -15.73 -8.66
N VAL A 310 -8.85 -16.30 -7.56
CA VAL A 310 -9.25 -17.64 -7.09
C VAL A 310 -10.71 -17.67 -6.64
N LYS A 311 -11.24 -16.61 -6.03
CA LYS A 311 -12.69 -16.51 -5.73
C LYS A 311 -13.54 -16.51 -7.00
N ALA A 312 -13.07 -15.85 -8.08
CA ALA A 312 -13.78 -15.80 -9.35
C ALA A 312 -13.74 -17.16 -10.09
N ASN A 313 -12.65 -17.91 -9.92
CA ASN A 313 -12.50 -19.27 -10.48
C ASN A 313 -11.52 -20.07 -9.60
N LYS A 314 -12.04 -21.06 -8.88
CA LYS A 314 -11.26 -21.89 -7.95
C LYS A 314 -10.21 -22.77 -8.66
N ASP A 315 -10.43 -23.10 -9.91
CA ASP A 315 -9.59 -24.01 -10.70
C ASP A 315 -8.54 -23.26 -11.53
N ILE A 316 -8.52 -21.92 -11.48
CA ILE A 316 -7.55 -21.14 -12.26
C ILE A 316 -6.12 -21.39 -11.79
N ARG A 317 -5.25 -21.77 -12.70
CA ARG A 317 -3.83 -21.96 -12.43
C ARG A 317 -3.05 -20.69 -12.76
N LEU A 318 -2.59 -20.00 -11.72
CA LEU A 318 -1.89 -18.74 -11.82
C LEU A 318 -0.38 -18.92 -11.64
N GLY A 319 0.38 -18.02 -12.25
CA GLY A 319 1.78 -17.78 -11.98
C GLY A 319 2.09 -16.29 -12.10
N MET A 320 3.29 -15.91 -11.69
CA MET A 320 3.79 -14.55 -11.84
C MET A 320 5.21 -14.56 -12.38
N PHE A 321 5.55 -13.56 -13.19
CA PHE A 321 6.91 -13.32 -13.66
C PHE A 321 7.20 -11.80 -13.68
N PRO A 322 8.47 -11.36 -13.53
CA PRO A 322 8.83 -9.95 -13.70
C PRO A 322 8.56 -9.52 -15.15
N LEU A 323 7.98 -8.34 -15.37
CA LEU A 323 7.88 -7.79 -16.73
C LEU A 323 9.32 -7.54 -17.25
N PRO A 324 9.77 -8.24 -18.30
CA PRO A 324 11.04 -7.93 -18.91
C PRO A 324 10.97 -6.59 -19.63
N VAL A 325 11.98 -5.72 -19.42
CA VAL A 325 12.01 -4.37 -20.02
C VAL A 325 13.13 -4.20 -21.03
N SER A 326 13.96 -5.22 -21.20
CA SER A 326 15.05 -5.28 -22.17
C SER A 326 15.12 -6.65 -22.87
N ASN A 327 16.01 -6.80 -23.82
CA ASN A 327 16.27 -8.08 -24.46
C ASN A 327 17.44 -8.88 -23.84
N ASN A 328 17.95 -8.38 -22.70
CA ASN A 328 18.89 -9.12 -21.87
C ASN A 328 18.14 -9.68 -20.64
N PRO A 329 18.01 -11.01 -20.48
CA PRO A 329 17.33 -11.62 -19.34
C PRO A 329 17.92 -11.25 -17.97
N GLU A 330 19.22 -10.90 -17.93
CA GLU A 330 19.89 -10.52 -16.68
C GLU A 330 19.43 -9.15 -16.15
N ASP A 331 18.85 -8.30 -17.00
CA ASP A 331 18.29 -7.01 -16.58
C ASP A 331 16.94 -7.16 -15.84
N ALA A 332 16.34 -8.36 -15.89
CA ALA A 332 15.03 -8.60 -15.27
C ALA A 332 15.10 -8.41 -13.75
N LYS A 333 14.21 -7.58 -13.24
CA LYS A 333 14.06 -7.27 -11.81
C LYS A 333 12.57 -7.32 -11.42
N VAL A 334 12.30 -7.68 -10.19
CA VAL A 334 10.93 -7.71 -9.66
C VAL A 334 10.62 -6.46 -8.86
N ARG A 335 9.40 -5.95 -9.03
CA ARG A 335 8.90 -4.87 -8.16
C ARG A 335 8.62 -5.43 -6.77
N VAL A 336 9.14 -4.77 -5.73
CA VAL A 336 8.85 -5.13 -4.34
C VAL A 336 8.37 -3.92 -3.55
N ASN A 337 7.62 -4.20 -2.49
CA ASN A 337 7.29 -3.23 -1.45
C ASN A 337 7.46 -3.91 -0.08
N VAL A 338 7.97 -3.20 0.89
CA VAL A 338 7.80 -3.59 2.29
C VAL A 338 6.35 -3.33 2.66
N ASP A 339 5.56 -4.39 2.54
CA ASP A 339 4.10 -4.34 2.65
C ASP A 339 3.62 -4.15 4.09
N MET A 340 4.39 -4.70 5.03
CA MET A 340 4.23 -4.47 6.46
C MET A 340 5.61 -4.32 7.10
N ALA A 341 5.81 -3.21 7.80
CA ALA A 341 6.93 -2.99 8.70
C ALA A 341 6.40 -2.83 10.13
N LEU A 342 7.11 -3.40 11.09
CA LEU A 342 6.82 -3.30 12.52
C LEU A 342 7.47 -2.03 13.07
N LEU A 343 6.70 -1.28 13.84
CA LEU A 343 7.08 0.02 14.41
C LEU A 343 6.62 0.06 15.86
N ILE A 344 7.39 0.71 16.74
CA ILE A 344 7.02 1.00 18.13
C ILE A 344 7.00 2.53 18.30
N ALA A 345 5.95 3.06 18.92
CA ALA A 345 5.89 4.47 19.24
C ALA A 345 7.03 4.85 20.22
N ARG A 346 7.81 5.90 19.89
CA ARG A 346 8.99 6.30 20.70
C ARG A 346 8.63 6.60 22.16
N ASN A 347 7.50 7.23 22.38
CA ASN A 347 7.06 7.69 23.71
C ASN A 347 6.08 6.74 24.38
N THR A 348 5.99 5.47 23.95
CA THR A 348 5.14 4.51 24.64
C THR A 348 5.63 4.28 26.08
N PRO A 349 4.75 4.36 27.09
CA PRO A 349 5.12 4.00 28.47
C PRO A 349 5.22 2.48 28.65
N ARG A 350 4.95 1.67 27.61
CA ARG A 350 4.89 0.22 27.62
C ARG A 350 5.96 -0.41 26.73
N MET A 351 7.14 0.22 26.65
CA MET A 351 8.22 -0.12 25.72
C MET A 351 8.62 -1.60 25.84
N GLU A 352 8.80 -2.13 27.04
CA GLU A 352 9.21 -3.52 27.25
C GLU A 352 8.16 -4.50 26.69
N ALA A 353 6.88 -4.29 26.99
CA ALA A 353 5.80 -5.14 26.48
C ALA A 353 5.68 -5.04 24.96
N ALA A 354 5.84 -3.85 24.38
CA ALA A 354 5.85 -3.60 22.95
C ALA A 354 7.01 -4.34 22.25
N GLN A 355 8.23 -4.29 22.83
CA GLN A 355 9.40 -4.99 22.32
C GLN A 355 9.25 -6.52 22.38
N ARG A 356 8.67 -7.04 23.46
CA ARG A 356 8.36 -8.48 23.57
C ARG A 356 7.39 -8.93 22.48
N PHE A 357 6.34 -8.14 22.22
CA PHE A 357 5.37 -8.46 21.16
C PHE A 357 6.00 -8.38 19.77
N VAL A 358 6.77 -7.33 19.44
CA VAL A 358 7.49 -7.20 18.17
C VAL A 358 8.49 -8.37 18.00
N SER A 359 9.23 -8.74 19.04
CA SER A 359 10.14 -9.89 18.99
C SER A 359 9.42 -11.22 18.73
N TYR A 360 8.22 -11.39 19.29
CA TYR A 360 7.38 -12.54 19.01
C TYR A 360 6.89 -12.56 17.55
N LEU A 361 6.43 -11.43 17.04
CA LEU A 361 6.01 -11.29 15.65
C LEU A 361 7.13 -11.66 14.66
N LEU A 362 8.39 -11.36 15.00
CA LEU A 362 9.56 -11.65 14.17
C LEU A 362 10.10 -13.08 14.33
N GLN A 363 9.44 -13.93 15.12
CA GLN A 363 9.83 -15.34 15.14
C GLN A 363 9.60 -16.00 13.77
N PRO A 364 10.53 -16.85 13.29
CA PRO A 364 10.44 -17.48 11.97
C PRO A 364 9.10 -18.18 11.72
N ALA A 365 8.54 -18.86 12.73
CA ALA A 365 7.25 -19.52 12.61
C ALA A 365 6.11 -18.55 12.30
N VAL A 366 6.10 -17.35 12.91
CA VAL A 366 5.08 -16.32 12.72
C VAL A 366 5.27 -15.64 11.37
N VAL A 367 6.50 -15.15 11.07
CA VAL A 367 6.79 -14.45 9.81
C VAL A 367 6.51 -15.34 8.60
N ASN A 368 7.01 -16.59 8.62
CA ASN A 368 6.87 -17.50 7.47
C ASN A 368 5.42 -17.94 7.25
N ALA A 369 4.67 -18.25 8.33
CA ALA A 369 3.25 -18.59 8.22
C ALA A 369 2.42 -17.44 7.65
N PHE A 370 2.72 -16.19 8.06
CA PHE A 370 2.07 -15.01 7.51
C PHE A 370 2.32 -14.88 6.01
N ASN A 371 3.59 -14.91 5.62
CA ASN A 371 3.98 -14.64 4.24
C ASN A 371 3.51 -15.74 3.28
N GLU A 372 3.57 -17.01 3.67
CA GLU A 372 3.05 -18.12 2.86
C GLU A 372 1.53 -17.98 2.64
N LYS A 373 0.77 -17.68 3.72
CA LYS A 373 -0.69 -17.49 3.63
C LYS A 373 -1.10 -16.31 2.76
N ASN A 374 -0.30 -15.26 2.72
CA ASN A 374 -0.62 -14.01 2.03
C ASN A 374 0.10 -13.84 0.68
N ALA A 375 0.67 -14.92 0.12
CA ALA A 375 1.43 -14.90 -1.13
C ALA A 375 2.50 -13.79 -1.13
N ALA A 376 3.22 -13.66 -0.02
CA ALA A 376 4.29 -12.70 0.20
C ALA A 376 5.62 -13.42 0.49
N PHE A 377 6.71 -12.67 0.58
CA PHE A 377 8.04 -13.19 0.82
C PHE A 377 8.48 -12.85 2.25
N SER A 378 9.12 -13.81 2.89
CA SER A 378 9.72 -13.63 4.20
C SER A 378 10.83 -12.58 4.14
N THR A 379 10.96 -11.82 5.21
CA THR A 379 11.97 -10.77 5.37
C THR A 379 13.20 -11.24 6.14
N LEU A 380 13.23 -12.52 6.52
CA LEU A 380 14.30 -13.11 7.34
C LEU A 380 15.48 -13.60 6.48
N LYS A 381 16.69 -13.57 7.03
CA LYS A 381 17.96 -13.98 6.37
C LYS A 381 17.91 -15.39 5.78
N ASP A 382 17.41 -16.35 6.58
CA ASP A 382 17.45 -17.77 6.26
C ASP A 382 16.05 -18.31 5.93
N ALA A 383 15.21 -17.46 5.33
CA ALA A 383 13.87 -17.84 4.95
C ALA A 383 13.89 -18.95 3.89
N ALA A 384 13.03 -19.96 4.09
CA ALA A 384 12.79 -20.95 3.06
C ALA A 384 12.21 -20.29 1.80
N VAL A 385 12.56 -20.83 0.63
CA VAL A 385 11.94 -20.40 -0.62
C VAL A 385 10.46 -20.75 -0.56
N THR A 386 9.61 -19.79 -0.94
CA THR A 386 8.16 -20.02 -0.96
C THR A 386 7.79 -21.22 -1.82
N SER A 387 6.88 -22.05 -1.32
CA SER A 387 6.27 -23.16 -2.06
C SER A 387 5.01 -22.75 -2.83
N ASN A 388 4.50 -21.54 -2.60
CA ASN A 388 3.28 -21.06 -3.24
C ASN A 388 3.45 -20.95 -4.77
N PRO A 389 2.76 -21.81 -5.56
CA PRO A 389 2.98 -21.91 -7.01
C PRO A 389 2.60 -20.61 -7.75
N GLN A 390 1.84 -19.72 -7.14
CA GLN A 390 1.41 -18.46 -7.75
C GLN A 390 2.55 -17.45 -7.83
N ILE A 391 3.50 -17.49 -6.87
CA ILE A 391 4.59 -16.50 -6.75
C ILE A 391 5.99 -17.11 -6.92
N THR A 392 6.13 -18.43 -7.06
CA THR A 392 7.44 -19.10 -7.22
C THR A 392 8.26 -18.56 -8.38
N GLY A 393 7.63 -18.04 -9.44
CA GLY A 393 8.34 -17.42 -10.57
C GLY A 393 9.07 -16.12 -10.22
N LEU A 394 8.73 -15.49 -9.09
CA LEU A 394 9.41 -14.29 -8.58
C LEU A 394 10.51 -14.61 -7.55
N ALA A 395 10.50 -15.82 -6.98
CA ALA A 395 11.38 -16.19 -5.87
C ALA A 395 12.87 -16.07 -6.17
N PRO A 396 13.41 -16.46 -7.35
CA PRO A 396 14.82 -16.30 -7.67
C PRO A 396 15.25 -14.83 -7.60
N PHE A 397 14.46 -13.91 -8.14
CA PHE A 397 14.75 -12.48 -8.17
C PHE A 397 14.77 -11.88 -6.76
N VAL A 398 13.82 -12.25 -5.91
CA VAL A 398 13.80 -11.80 -4.51
C VAL A 398 15.01 -12.33 -3.76
N LYS A 399 15.35 -13.62 -3.90
CA LYS A 399 16.51 -14.25 -3.25
C LYS A 399 17.84 -13.62 -3.66
N GLU A 400 17.99 -13.30 -4.94
CA GLU A 400 19.21 -12.70 -5.49
C GLU A 400 19.31 -11.19 -5.21
N GLY A 401 18.23 -10.56 -4.73
CA GLY A 401 18.16 -9.11 -4.53
C GLY A 401 18.02 -8.34 -5.84
N ARG A 402 17.54 -8.98 -6.91
CA ARG A 402 17.22 -8.37 -8.21
C ARG A 402 15.81 -7.79 -8.16
N TYR A 403 15.68 -6.69 -7.42
CA TYR A 403 14.39 -6.02 -7.24
C TYR A 403 14.53 -4.50 -7.13
N TYR A 404 13.41 -3.83 -7.22
CA TYR A 404 13.27 -2.38 -7.05
C TYR A 404 11.96 -2.06 -6.32
N GLN A 405 11.89 -0.92 -5.65
CA GLN A 405 10.62 -0.39 -5.12
C GLN A 405 9.87 0.35 -6.24
N GLY A 406 8.56 0.16 -6.31
CA GLY A 406 7.73 0.78 -7.35
C GLY A 406 7.86 2.30 -7.37
N ALA A 407 8.02 2.89 -8.56
CA ALA A 407 8.16 4.34 -8.73
C ALA A 407 6.99 5.11 -8.09
N GLY A 408 5.80 4.54 -8.16
CA GLY A 408 4.58 5.12 -7.58
C GLY A 408 4.65 5.34 -6.07
N THR A 409 5.50 4.59 -5.34
CA THR A 409 5.63 4.72 -3.87
C THR A 409 6.40 5.96 -3.44
N TYR A 410 7.17 6.57 -4.34
CA TYR A 410 7.98 7.76 -4.09
C TYR A 410 7.23 9.07 -4.29
N PHE A 411 6.07 9.04 -4.94
CA PHE A 411 5.29 10.24 -5.14
C PHE A 411 4.59 10.67 -3.84
N PRO A 412 4.74 11.95 -3.45
CA PRO A 412 3.93 12.51 -2.37
C PRO A 412 2.43 12.35 -2.68
N PRO A 413 1.57 12.10 -1.68
CA PRO A 413 0.12 11.96 -1.91
C PRO A 413 -0.54 13.18 -2.59
N ALA A 414 0.11 14.36 -2.50
CA ALA A 414 -0.34 15.59 -3.14
C ALA A 414 -0.11 15.62 -4.66
N VAL A 415 0.70 14.69 -5.22
CA VAL A 415 0.94 14.56 -6.66
C VAL A 415 0.02 13.46 -7.20
N PRO A 416 -1.03 13.78 -7.98
CA PRO A 416 -1.99 12.79 -8.46
C PRO A 416 -1.46 12.03 -9.69
N VAL A 417 -0.30 11.36 -9.55
CA VAL A 417 0.42 10.69 -10.65
C VAL A 417 -0.45 9.70 -11.41
N GLY A 418 -1.34 8.97 -10.72
CA GLY A 418 -2.26 8.02 -11.38
C GLY A 418 -3.18 8.71 -12.38
N ASN A 419 -3.70 9.90 -12.06
CA ASN A 419 -4.54 10.68 -12.98
C ASN A 419 -3.76 11.17 -14.19
N TYR A 420 -2.52 11.63 -14.00
CA TYR A 420 -1.65 12.04 -15.12
C TYR A 420 -1.28 10.85 -16.01
N LEU A 421 -0.99 9.68 -15.42
CA LEU A 421 -0.76 8.46 -16.18
C LEU A 421 -1.98 8.03 -16.99
N GLN A 422 -3.17 8.12 -16.41
CA GLN A 422 -4.42 7.81 -17.11
C GLN A 422 -4.62 8.75 -18.30
N ALA A 423 -4.42 10.06 -18.09
CA ALA A 423 -4.49 11.06 -19.16
C ALA A 423 -3.43 10.81 -20.24
N PHE A 424 -2.20 10.43 -19.87
CA PHE A 424 -1.13 10.07 -20.79
C PHE A 424 -1.47 8.83 -21.62
N VAL A 425 -1.94 7.76 -21.01
CA VAL A 425 -2.29 6.52 -21.72
C VAL A 425 -3.39 6.76 -22.76
N TYR A 426 -4.35 7.65 -22.47
CA TYR A 426 -5.43 7.96 -23.41
C TYR A 426 -5.03 9.00 -24.46
N GLY A 427 -4.38 10.08 -24.05
CA GLY A 427 -4.00 11.20 -24.91
C GLY A 427 -2.69 10.98 -25.66
N LYS A 428 -1.82 10.07 -25.17
CA LYS A 428 -0.49 9.76 -25.72
C LYS A 428 0.48 10.94 -25.78
N ASP A 429 0.20 12.01 -25.03
CA ASP A 429 1.06 13.20 -24.96
C ASP A 429 2.09 13.03 -23.83
N GLY A 430 3.24 12.44 -24.16
CA GLY A 430 4.32 12.20 -23.23
C GLY A 430 5.00 13.48 -22.76
N ASN A 431 5.13 14.48 -23.62
CA ASN A 431 5.76 15.75 -23.26
C ASN A 431 4.94 16.48 -22.20
N LYS A 432 3.63 16.55 -22.41
CA LYS A 432 2.72 17.15 -21.43
C LYS A 432 2.76 16.38 -20.10
N PHE A 433 2.74 15.05 -20.15
CA PHE A 433 2.78 14.21 -18.96
C PHE A 433 4.03 14.50 -18.10
N LEU A 434 5.20 14.55 -18.72
CA LEU A 434 6.46 14.80 -18.01
C LEU A 434 6.54 16.24 -17.47
N ALA A 435 6.11 17.22 -18.27
CA ALA A 435 6.08 18.62 -17.84
C ALA A 435 5.11 18.85 -16.67
N ASP A 436 3.94 18.20 -16.68
CA ASP A 436 2.99 18.24 -15.58
C ASP A 436 3.59 17.64 -14.29
N LEU A 437 4.34 16.53 -14.37
CA LEU A 437 5.02 15.95 -13.21
C LEU A 437 6.09 16.88 -12.64
N ASP A 438 6.91 17.51 -13.48
CA ASP A 438 7.92 18.47 -13.05
C ASP A 438 7.28 19.69 -12.34
N ALA A 439 6.19 20.21 -12.90
CA ALA A 439 5.46 21.34 -12.33
C ALA A 439 4.81 20.98 -10.98
N GLU A 440 4.19 19.80 -10.87
CA GLU A 440 3.57 19.36 -9.64
C GLU A 440 4.62 19.04 -8.55
N TRP A 441 5.75 18.46 -8.93
CA TRP A 441 6.84 18.20 -8.00
C TRP A 441 7.34 19.50 -7.37
N ARG A 442 7.64 20.50 -8.21
CA ARG A 442 8.05 21.82 -7.75
C ARG A 442 7.01 22.43 -6.80
N ARG A 443 5.73 22.41 -7.18
CA ARG A 443 4.63 22.96 -6.38
C ARG A 443 4.54 22.31 -4.99
N VAL A 444 4.78 21.00 -4.89
CA VAL A 444 4.79 20.28 -3.60
C VAL A 444 6.02 20.66 -2.80
N ALA A 445 7.21 20.73 -3.43
CA ALA A 445 8.45 21.10 -2.77
C ALA A 445 8.39 22.52 -2.18
N GLU A 446 7.82 23.50 -2.92
CA GLU A 446 7.61 24.87 -2.44
C GLU A 446 6.76 24.93 -1.16
N ARG A 447 5.77 24.03 -1.03
CA ARG A 447 4.89 23.96 0.16
C ARG A 447 5.50 23.25 1.36
N THR A 448 6.47 22.38 1.12
CA THR A 448 7.13 21.61 2.20
C THR A 448 8.40 22.29 2.72
N ALA A 449 8.92 23.29 2.01
CA ALA A 449 10.07 24.09 2.42
C ALA A 449 9.72 25.21 3.43
N ILE A 450 8.43 25.41 3.74
CA ILE A 450 7.92 26.35 4.74
C ILE A 450 7.68 25.58 6.07
#